data_f875219b48fd53fb8e6aff1df3bc028b
#
_entry.id   f875219b48fd53fb8e6aff1df3bc028b
#
_cell.length_a   1.000
_cell.length_b   1.000
_cell.length_c   1.000
_cell.angle_alpha   90.00
_cell.angle_beta   90.00
_cell.angle_gamma   90.00
#
_symmetry.space_group_name_H-M   'P 1'
#
loop_
_entity.id
_entity.type
_entity.pdbx_description
1 polymer ?
#
loop_
_entity_poly.entity_id
_entity_poly.type
_entity_poly.pdbx_seq_one_letter_code
_entity_poly.pdbx_strand_id
1 'polypeptide(L)' 'MKMKVKEEELIEKLIKENEEFRKAKQAHSELARQLDEMENKPYLTPQDEIEIKILKKKKLASKDQMERILVQYR' A
#
# COMPACT_ATOMS: atom_id res chain seq x y z
N MET A 1 -0.63 21.48 -7.82
CA MET A 1 -1.37 21.65 -6.57
C MET A 1 -2.81 21.22 -6.65
N LYS A 2 -3.55 21.76 -7.60
CA LYS A 2 -4.94 21.35 -7.83
C LYS A 2 -5.08 19.88 -8.17
N MET A 3 -4.10 19.34 -8.89
CA MET A 3 -4.10 17.92 -9.24
C MET A 3 -3.97 17.03 -8.03
N LYS A 4 -3.21 17.46 -7.04
CA LYS A 4 -3.03 16.71 -5.80
C LYS A 4 -4.34 16.61 -5.03
N VAL A 5 -5.08 17.71 -4.95
CA VAL A 5 -6.38 17.75 -4.26
C VAL A 5 -7.37 16.84 -4.97
N LYS A 6 -7.40 16.89 -6.29
CA LYS A 6 -8.29 16.04 -7.08
C LYS A 6 -7.96 14.57 -6.91
N GLU A 7 -6.68 14.25 -6.81
CA GLU A 7 -6.26 12.87 -6.62
C GLU A 7 -6.68 12.34 -5.25
N GLU A 8 -6.58 13.17 -4.23
CA GLU A 8 -7.02 12.80 -2.89
C GLU A 8 -8.53 12.54 -2.86
N GLU A 9 -9.29 13.38 -3.53
CA GLU A 9 -10.74 13.21 -3.65
C GLU A 9 -11.08 11.93 -4.39
N LEU A 10 -10.34 11.63 -5.46
CA LEU A 10 -10.55 10.41 -6.23
C LEU A 10 -10.25 9.18 -5.37
N ILE A 11 -9.18 9.22 -4.59
CA ILE A 11 -8.82 8.12 -3.70
C ILE A 11 -9.93 7.89 -2.67
N GLU A 12 -10.41 8.94 -2.06
CA GLU A 12 -11.50 8.84 -1.08
C GLU A 12 -12.76 8.25 -1.70
N LYS A 13 -13.08 8.70 -2.90
CA LYS A 13 -14.24 8.20 -3.63
C LYS A 13 -14.09 6.70 -3.93
N LEU A 14 -12.91 6.30 -4.39
CA LEU A 14 -12.66 4.90 -4.71
C LEU A 14 -12.69 4.01 -3.49
N ILE A 15 -12.24 4.50 -2.35
CA ILE A 15 -12.30 3.76 -1.10
C ILE A 15 -13.75 3.42 -0.76
N LYS A 16 -14.66 4.34 -1.05
CA LYS A 16 -16.08 4.15 -0.76
C LYS A 16 -16.80 3.32 -1.81
N GLU A 17 -16.46 3.49 -3.07
CA GLU A 17 -17.23 2.93 -4.19
C GLU A 17 -16.59 1.73 -4.86
N ASN A 18 -15.29 1.56 -4.74
CA ASN A 18 -14.59 0.47 -5.40
C ASN A 18 -14.01 -0.48 -4.34
N GLU A 19 -14.62 -1.66 -4.24
CA GLU A 19 -14.20 -2.64 -3.25
C GLU A 19 -12.77 -3.14 -3.48
N GLU A 20 -12.41 -3.33 -4.74
CA GLU A 20 -11.07 -3.78 -5.10
C GLU A 20 -10.01 -2.78 -4.66
N PHE A 21 -10.27 -1.49 -4.89
CA PHE A 21 -9.36 -0.43 -4.48
C PHE A 21 -9.24 -0.38 -2.96
N ARG A 22 -10.37 -0.48 -2.26
CA ARG A 22 -10.39 -0.46 -0.80
C ARG A 22 -9.57 -1.61 -0.22
N LYS A 23 -9.73 -2.80 -0.78
CA LYS A 23 -8.99 -3.98 -0.34
C LYS A 23 -7.49 -3.81 -0.56
N ALA A 24 -7.11 -3.29 -1.74
CA ALA A 24 -5.71 -3.04 -2.05
C ALA A 24 -5.11 -2.01 -1.09
N LYS A 25 -5.86 -0.96 -0.79
CA LYS A 25 -5.41 0.07 0.14
C LYS A 25 -5.24 -0.49 1.55
N GLN A 26 -6.19 -1.30 2.01
CA GLN A 26 -6.09 -1.92 3.32
C GLN A 26 -4.90 -2.86 3.40
N ALA A 27 -4.67 -3.65 2.36
CA ALA A 27 -3.52 -4.54 2.29
C ALA A 27 -2.22 -3.76 2.34
N HIS A 28 -2.15 -2.67 1.57
CA HIS A 28 -0.97 -1.81 1.54
C HIS A 28 -0.69 -1.22 2.94
N SER A 29 -1.71 -0.73 3.61
CA SER A 29 -1.57 -0.14 4.95
C SER A 29 -1.11 -1.17 5.97
N GLU A 30 -1.69 -2.36 5.93
CA GLU A 30 -1.33 -3.44 6.84
C GLU A 30 0.11 -3.90 6.62
N LEU A 31 0.50 -4.04 5.36
CA LEU A 31 1.87 -4.44 5.02
C LEU A 31 2.87 -3.37 5.44
N ALA A 32 2.52 -2.11 5.28
CA ALA A 32 3.36 -1.00 5.71
C ALA A 32 3.57 -1.04 7.22
N ARG A 33 2.51 -1.32 7.98
CA ARG A 33 2.59 -1.42 9.43
C ARG A 33 3.47 -2.59 9.86
N GLN A 34 3.28 -3.76 9.25
CA GLN A 34 4.08 -4.94 9.56
C GLN A 34 5.55 -4.70 9.23
N LEU A 35 5.81 -4.07 8.11
CA LEU A 35 7.17 -3.76 7.68
C LEU A 35 7.84 -2.81 8.66
N ASP A 36 7.11 -1.79 9.09
CA ASP A 36 7.62 -0.82 10.05
C ASP A 36 7.99 -1.50 11.38
N GLU A 37 7.14 -2.39 11.87
CA GLU A 37 7.41 -3.15 13.09
C GLU A 37 8.66 -4.02 12.95
N MET A 38 8.83 -4.66 11.79
CA MET A 38 10.00 -5.49 11.54
C MET A 38 11.28 -4.66 11.50
N GLU A 39 11.22 -3.52 10.82
CA GLU A 39 12.40 -2.66 10.66
C GLU A 39 12.79 -1.92 11.94
N ASN A 40 11.89 -1.84 12.90
CA ASN A 40 12.16 -1.19 14.19
C ASN A 40 12.78 -2.11 15.22
N LYS A 41 13.00 -3.36 14.89
CA LYS A 41 13.64 -4.30 15.80
C LYS A 41 15.09 -3.88 16.06
N PRO A 42 15.61 -4.09 17.28
CA PRO A 42 16.99 -3.70 17.60
C PRO A 42 18.02 -4.38 16.69
N TYR A 43 17.77 -5.61 16.30
CA TYR A 43 18.58 -6.33 15.33
C TYR A 43 17.72 -7.32 14.60
N LEU A 44 18.14 -7.65 13.39
CA LEU A 44 17.39 -8.54 12.51
C LEU A 44 18.11 -9.87 12.36
N THR A 45 17.35 -10.97 12.47
CA THR A 45 17.86 -12.29 12.15
C THR A 45 17.81 -12.47 10.64
N PRO A 46 18.53 -13.46 10.08
CA PRO A 46 18.40 -13.76 8.65
C PRO A 46 16.96 -14.06 8.23
N GLN A 47 16.20 -14.70 9.11
CA GLN A 47 14.78 -14.96 8.89
C GLN A 47 14.00 -13.65 8.74
N ASP A 48 14.28 -12.70 9.64
CA ASP A 48 13.63 -11.39 9.61
C ASP A 48 13.93 -10.64 8.31
N GLU A 49 15.16 -10.73 7.81
CA GLU A 49 15.55 -10.08 6.58
C GLU A 49 14.79 -10.64 5.38
N ILE A 50 14.57 -11.95 5.35
CA ILE A 50 13.77 -12.59 4.30
C ILE A 50 12.33 -12.10 4.38
N GLU A 51 11.78 -12.05 5.60
CA GLU A 51 10.41 -11.58 5.81
C GLU A 51 10.23 -10.15 5.34
N ILE A 52 11.19 -9.29 5.64
CA ILE A 52 11.15 -7.89 5.19
C ILE A 52 11.09 -7.80 3.67
N LYS A 53 11.88 -8.60 2.97
CA LYS A 53 11.87 -8.61 1.51
C LYS A 53 10.52 -9.05 0.96
N ILE A 54 9.93 -10.06 1.57
CA ILE A 54 8.61 -10.54 1.17
C ILE A 54 7.56 -9.46 1.39
N LEU A 55 7.58 -8.80 2.55
CA LEU A 55 6.64 -7.73 2.87
C LEU A 55 6.78 -6.55 1.91
N LYS A 56 8.01 -6.19 1.56
CA LYS A 56 8.24 -5.10 0.60
C LYS A 56 7.67 -5.44 -0.77
N LYS A 57 7.84 -6.66 -1.23
CA LYS A 57 7.28 -7.10 -2.50
C LYS A 57 5.76 -7.04 -2.51
N LYS A 58 5.14 -7.53 -1.43
CA LYS A 58 3.68 -7.50 -1.30
C LYS A 58 3.15 -6.07 -1.24
N LYS A 59 3.85 -5.21 -0.51
CA LYS A 59 3.47 -3.81 -0.39
C LYS A 59 3.51 -3.13 -1.76
N LEU A 60 4.55 -3.39 -2.53
CA LEU A 60 4.69 -2.83 -3.87
C LEU A 60 3.59 -3.33 -4.80
N ALA A 61 3.26 -4.62 -4.72
CA ALA A 61 2.19 -5.20 -5.53
C ALA A 61 0.84 -4.54 -5.22
N SER A 62 0.55 -4.28 -3.93
CA SER A 62 -0.67 -3.61 -3.53
C SER A 62 -0.72 -2.18 -4.07
N LYS A 63 0.41 -1.49 -4.01
CA LYS A 63 0.51 -0.13 -4.55
C LYS A 63 0.28 -0.13 -6.06
N ASP A 64 0.85 -1.08 -6.77
CA ASP A 64 0.68 -1.20 -8.21
C ASP A 64 -0.78 -1.43 -8.58
N GLN A 65 -1.47 -2.25 -7.79
CA GLN A 65 -2.88 -2.53 -8.02
C GLN A 65 -3.72 -1.27 -7.84
N MET A 66 -3.45 -0.50 -6.80
CA MET A 66 -4.14 0.78 -6.59
C MET A 66 -3.88 1.72 -7.75
N GLU A 67 -2.65 1.78 -8.23
CA GLU A 67 -2.29 2.66 -9.33
C GLU A 67 -3.01 2.28 -10.61
N ARG A 68 -3.14 0.99 -10.89
CA ARG A 68 -3.89 0.52 -12.07
C ARG A 68 -5.33 0.97 -12.03
N ILE A 69 -5.94 0.91 -10.86
CA ILE A 69 -7.32 1.36 -10.70
C ILE A 69 -7.40 2.86 -10.88
N LEU A 70 -6.49 3.60 -10.26
CA LEU A 70 -6.47 5.07 -10.37
C LEU A 70 -6.34 5.53 -11.82
N VAL A 71 -5.49 4.86 -12.59
CA VAL A 71 -5.27 5.20 -14.00
C VAL A 71 -6.57 5.11 -14.79
N GLN A 72 -7.42 4.16 -14.48
CA GLN A 72 -8.70 3.99 -15.16
C GLN A 72 -9.67 5.15 -14.90
N TYR A 73 -9.49 5.85 -13.80
CA TYR A 73 -10.39 6.93 -13.39
C TYR A 73 -9.82 8.33 -13.62
N ARG A 74 -8.59 8.41 -14.07
CA ARG A 74 -7.95 9.72 -14.34
C ARG A 74 -8.34 10.35 -15.68
#